data_231c0cb03a3f7e55047183e0c73b55ab
#
_entry.id   231c0cb03a3f7e55047183e0c73b55ab
#
_cell.length_a   1.000
_cell.length_b   1.000
_cell.length_c   1.000
_cell.angle_alpha   90.00
_cell.angle_beta   90.00
_cell.angle_gamma   90.00
#
_symmetry.space_group_name_H-M   'P 1'
#
loop_
_entity.id
_entity.type
_entity.pdbx_description
1 polymer ?
#
loop_
_entity_poly.entity_id
_entity_poly.type
_entity_poly.pdbx_seq_one_letter_code
_entity_poly.pdbx_strand_id
1 'polypeptide(L)'
;PDFEKNNFLYLYQTYVELPSHQNKVVRFTVSNDNLKDEFVLIDNIPGALWHDGGRIHFGPDGMLYISTGDAINPSLSQDIKSLAGKILRINSDGTIPDENPFENSPVFSYGHRNSQGFDWNSENIMVASEHGPSGEKGRAHDEINIIKPGQNYGWPEIVGDSDDLQFINPALHSGDVTWAPSGVMYYDSEKIPEWKDKFFVATLRGAHVMMLNIEGEQVISAEKIFGDEYGRIRQLVQSPDGDIFMLTSNGENDKILQITDLQTTPLTVGTKQTEPFTTDLWVYAVTVGIIVSVGIIAYKKLRK
;
A
#
# COMPACT_ATOMS: atom_id res chain seq x y z
N PRO A 1 10.36 -10.82 2.15
CA PRO A 1 11.82 -10.88 2.02
C PRO A 1 12.30 -12.32 1.89
N ASP A 2 13.50 -12.52 1.35
CA ASP A 2 14.17 -13.83 1.24
C ASP A 2 13.39 -14.92 0.49
N PHE A 3 12.56 -14.56 -0.48
CA PHE A 3 11.73 -15.51 -1.23
C PHE A 3 12.54 -16.66 -1.84
N GLU A 4 13.71 -16.38 -2.39
CA GLU A 4 14.62 -17.40 -2.94
C GLU A 4 15.07 -18.45 -1.92
N LYS A 5 15.03 -18.13 -0.62
CA LYS A 5 15.44 -19.05 0.47
C LYS A 5 14.26 -19.77 1.10
N ASN A 6 13.13 -19.08 1.25
CA ASN A 6 12.00 -19.57 2.04
C ASN A 6 10.74 -19.88 1.23
N ASN A 7 10.64 -19.36 -0.01
CA ASN A 7 9.47 -19.47 -0.88
C ASN A 7 8.17 -18.95 -0.23
N PHE A 8 8.24 -17.99 0.69
CA PHE A 8 7.07 -17.45 1.38
C PHE A 8 6.39 -16.36 0.57
N LEU A 9 5.07 -16.47 0.45
CA LEU A 9 4.18 -15.47 -0.09
C LEU A 9 3.21 -15.01 0.99
N TYR A 10 3.08 -13.71 1.16
CA TYR A 10 2.19 -13.09 2.14
C TYR A 10 1.01 -12.44 1.42
N LEU A 11 -0.19 -12.66 1.92
CA LEU A 11 -1.41 -12.10 1.36
C LEU A 11 -2.27 -11.47 2.45
N TYR A 12 -2.80 -10.29 2.16
CA TYR A 12 -3.93 -9.71 2.88
C TYR A 12 -5.21 -10.13 2.18
N GLN A 13 -6.16 -10.68 2.92
CA GLN A 13 -7.39 -11.23 2.38
C GLN A 13 -8.60 -10.67 3.12
N THR A 14 -9.60 -10.22 2.37
CA THR A 14 -10.94 -9.99 2.90
C THR A 14 -11.78 -11.24 2.68
N TYR A 15 -12.47 -11.71 3.72
CA TYR A 15 -13.36 -12.86 3.68
C TYR A 15 -14.68 -12.54 4.37
N VAL A 16 -15.68 -13.38 4.13
CA VAL A 16 -17.01 -13.23 4.74
C VAL A 16 -17.17 -14.28 5.82
N GLU A 17 -17.35 -13.82 7.05
CA GLU A 17 -17.79 -14.62 8.17
C GLU A 17 -19.10 -14.01 8.70
N LEU A 18 -20.20 -14.65 8.31
CA LEU A 18 -21.53 -14.09 8.55
C LEU A 18 -21.76 -13.74 10.03
N PRO A 19 -22.26 -12.54 10.35
CA PRO A 19 -22.88 -11.58 9.42
C PRO A 19 -21.94 -10.49 8.86
N SER A 20 -20.64 -10.56 9.05
CA SER A 20 -19.69 -9.49 8.76
C SER A 20 -18.60 -9.88 7.76
N HIS A 21 -17.91 -8.88 7.24
CA HIS A 21 -16.62 -9.05 6.57
C HIS A 21 -15.50 -9.00 7.61
N GLN A 22 -14.46 -9.76 7.37
CA GLN A 22 -13.24 -9.78 8.15
C GLN A 22 -12.03 -9.74 7.22
N ASN A 23 -10.90 -9.29 7.75
CA ASN A 23 -9.65 -9.33 7.06
C ASN A 23 -8.64 -10.17 7.84
N LYS A 24 -7.71 -10.79 7.12
CA LYS A 24 -6.59 -11.53 7.70
C LYS A 24 -5.33 -11.38 6.86
N VAL A 25 -4.19 -11.60 7.47
CA VAL A 25 -2.92 -11.79 6.77
C VAL A 25 -2.48 -13.23 6.91
N VAL A 26 -2.19 -13.84 5.79
CA VAL A 26 -1.75 -15.23 5.70
C VAL A 26 -0.41 -15.32 4.97
N ARG A 27 0.36 -16.34 5.31
CA ARG A 27 1.58 -16.73 4.61
C ARG A 27 1.37 -18.10 4.00
N PHE A 28 1.78 -18.25 2.76
CA PHE A 28 1.84 -19.52 2.03
C PHE A 28 3.28 -19.89 1.71
N THR A 29 3.53 -21.17 1.53
CA THR A 29 4.73 -21.68 0.87
C THR A 29 4.42 -21.88 -0.61
N VAL A 30 5.20 -21.27 -1.52
CA VAL A 30 5.10 -21.50 -2.96
C VAL A 30 5.91 -22.73 -3.33
N SER A 31 5.27 -23.73 -3.95
CA SER A 31 5.92 -24.96 -4.39
C SER A 31 5.30 -25.47 -5.68
N ASN A 32 6.12 -25.63 -6.75
CA ASN A 32 5.68 -26.04 -8.08
C ASN A 32 4.45 -25.24 -8.56
N ASP A 33 4.55 -23.91 -8.52
CA ASP A 33 3.50 -22.95 -8.93
C ASP A 33 2.17 -23.08 -8.16
N ASN A 34 2.20 -23.70 -7.00
CA ASN A 34 1.05 -23.83 -6.12
C ASN A 34 1.31 -23.20 -4.75
N LEU A 35 0.25 -22.64 -4.16
CA LEU A 35 0.25 -22.19 -2.78
C LEU A 35 -0.07 -23.35 -1.86
N LYS A 36 0.77 -23.58 -0.85
CA LYS A 36 0.64 -24.63 0.16
C LYS A 36 0.85 -24.06 1.55
N ASP A 37 0.51 -24.85 2.53
CA ASP A 37 0.83 -24.62 3.95
C ASP A 37 0.37 -23.23 4.40
N GLU A 38 -0.93 -22.92 4.22
CA GLU A 38 -1.51 -21.67 4.73
C GLU A 38 -1.22 -21.52 6.23
N PHE A 39 -0.58 -20.42 6.58
CA PHE A 39 -0.31 -20.03 7.96
C PHE A 39 -0.90 -18.65 8.22
N VAL A 40 -1.85 -18.57 9.15
CA VAL A 40 -2.48 -17.31 9.53
C VAL A 40 -1.56 -16.55 10.48
N LEU A 41 -1.14 -15.34 10.09
CA LEU A 41 -0.29 -14.47 10.88
C LEU A 41 -1.10 -13.59 11.84
N ILE A 42 -2.17 -13.01 11.33
CA ILE A 42 -3.13 -12.21 12.09
C ILE A 42 -4.51 -12.34 11.45
N ASP A 43 -5.54 -12.41 12.25
CA ASP A 43 -6.93 -12.63 11.84
C ASP A 43 -7.88 -11.69 12.60
N ASN A 44 -9.18 -11.79 12.27
CA ASN A 44 -10.24 -11.01 12.93
C ASN A 44 -10.03 -9.48 12.85
N ILE A 45 -9.35 -9.00 11.81
CA ILE A 45 -9.31 -7.58 11.51
C ILE A 45 -10.68 -7.19 10.98
N PRO A 46 -11.39 -6.23 11.59
CA PRO A 46 -12.70 -5.82 11.09
C PRO A 46 -12.63 -5.41 9.62
N GLY A 47 -13.58 -5.87 8.81
CA GLY A 47 -13.67 -5.61 7.38
C GLY A 47 -15.06 -5.14 6.97
N ALA A 48 -15.16 -4.59 5.77
CA ALA A 48 -16.41 -4.12 5.16
C ALA A 48 -16.36 -4.25 3.63
N LEU A 49 -17.33 -3.63 2.93
CA LEU A 49 -17.29 -3.51 1.47
C LEU A 49 -16.25 -2.50 0.97
N TRP A 50 -15.84 -1.58 1.84
CA TRP A 50 -14.86 -0.54 1.59
C TRP A 50 -14.08 -0.24 2.87
N HIS A 51 -12.96 0.42 2.74
CA HIS A 51 -12.09 0.82 3.83
C HIS A 51 -11.46 -0.37 4.57
N ASP A 52 -10.91 -1.29 3.81
CA ASP A 52 -10.21 -2.45 4.36
C ASP A 52 -8.69 -2.25 4.49
N GLY A 53 -8.14 -1.14 3.98
CA GLY A 53 -6.70 -0.94 3.92
C GLY A 53 -6.01 -1.94 2.98
N GLY A 54 -5.19 -2.82 3.56
CA GLY A 54 -4.68 -4.01 2.88
C GLY A 54 -3.25 -3.94 2.37
N ARG A 55 -2.53 -2.84 2.62
CA ARG A 55 -1.10 -2.81 2.34
C ARG A 55 -0.35 -3.63 3.38
N ILE A 56 0.53 -4.51 2.90
CA ILE A 56 1.51 -5.23 3.73
C ILE A 56 2.90 -4.99 3.17
N HIS A 57 3.86 -4.75 4.04
CA HIS A 57 5.26 -4.57 3.65
C HIS A 57 6.17 -4.86 4.85
N PHE A 58 7.32 -5.47 4.61
CA PHE A 58 8.33 -5.64 5.66
C PHE A 58 9.11 -4.34 5.83
N GLY A 59 9.19 -3.88 7.06
CA GLY A 59 9.99 -2.71 7.41
C GLY A 59 11.50 -2.99 7.45
N PRO A 60 12.30 -1.92 7.56
CA PRO A 60 13.75 -2.04 7.69
C PRO A 60 14.18 -2.78 8.95
N ASP A 61 13.32 -2.89 9.96
CA ASP A 61 13.48 -3.67 11.19
C ASP A 61 13.16 -5.17 11.03
N GLY A 62 12.74 -5.60 9.82
CA GLY A 62 12.37 -6.96 9.51
C GLY A 62 10.99 -7.39 10.01
N MET A 63 10.20 -6.47 10.58
CA MET A 63 8.82 -6.72 11.01
C MET A 63 7.85 -6.52 9.85
N LEU A 64 6.71 -7.22 9.90
CA LEU A 64 5.63 -7.05 8.93
C LEU A 64 4.69 -5.94 9.40
N TYR A 65 4.57 -4.90 8.58
CA TYR A 65 3.61 -3.82 8.76
C TYR A 65 2.38 -4.06 7.89
N ILE A 66 1.21 -3.67 8.44
CA ILE A 66 -0.08 -3.92 7.81
C ILE A 66 -0.94 -2.67 7.98
N SER A 67 -1.44 -2.09 6.90
CA SER A 67 -2.45 -1.03 7.00
C SER A 67 -3.85 -1.63 7.01
N THR A 68 -4.71 -1.09 7.87
CA THR A 68 -6.13 -1.44 7.95
C THR A 68 -7.00 -0.21 7.80
N GLY A 69 -8.20 -0.38 7.26
CA GLY A 69 -9.19 0.68 7.20
C GLY A 69 -10.14 0.65 8.40
N ASP A 70 -10.97 1.69 8.53
CA ASP A 70 -11.96 1.83 9.59
C ASP A 70 -13.17 0.88 9.44
N ALA A 71 -13.19 0.04 8.41
CA ALA A 71 -14.28 -0.89 8.09
C ALA A 71 -15.67 -0.20 8.04
N ILE A 72 -15.72 1.05 7.54
CA ILE A 72 -16.93 1.91 7.50
C ILE A 72 -17.52 2.20 8.91
N ASN A 73 -16.74 1.98 9.95
CA ASN A 73 -17.06 2.35 11.32
C ASN A 73 -15.96 3.26 11.90
N PRO A 74 -16.06 4.58 11.68
CA PRO A 74 -15.00 5.53 12.04
C PRO A 74 -14.57 5.47 13.50
N SER A 75 -15.48 5.12 14.42
CA SER A 75 -15.17 5.06 15.86
C SER A 75 -14.12 3.99 16.20
N LEU A 76 -13.98 2.94 15.36
CA LEU A 76 -12.97 1.90 15.56
C LEU A 76 -11.54 2.43 15.41
N SER A 77 -11.35 3.52 14.65
CA SER A 77 -10.02 4.10 14.44
C SER A 77 -9.42 4.66 15.72
N GLN A 78 -10.24 5.17 16.64
CA GLN A 78 -9.82 5.68 17.95
C GLN A 78 -9.76 4.59 19.04
N ASP A 79 -10.42 3.44 18.82
CA ASP A 79 -10.34 2.33 19.77
C ASP A 79 -9.03 1.54 19.58
N ILE A 80 -8.07 1.68 20.49
CA ILE A 80 -6.77 0.99 20.43
C ILE A 80 -6.87 -0.54 20.60
N LYS A 81 -8.04 -1.05 21.05
CA LYS A 81 -8.30 -2.50 21.13
C LYS A 81 -8.81 -3.07 19.81
N SER A 82 -9.30 -2.23 18.91
CA SER A 82 -9.69 -2.60 17.57
C SER A 82 -8.49 -2.65 16.63
N LEU A 83 -8.49 -3.59 15.69
CA LEU A 83 -7.49 -3.66 14.62
C LEU A 83 -7.88 -2.84 13.38
N ALA A 84 -9.07 -2.20 13.37
CA ALA A 84 -9.52 -1.35 12.28
C ALA A 84 -8.98 0.07 12.40
N GLY A 85 -8.64 0.71 11.27
CA GLY A 85 -8.13 2.08 11.23
C GLY A 85 -6.75 2.23 11.87
N LYS A 86 -5.83 1.32 11.55
CA LYS A 86 -4.51 1.20 12.17
C LYS A 86 -3.40 0.99 11.13
N ILE A 87 -2.18 1.30 11.54
CA ILE A 87 -1.00 0.57 11.06
C ILE A 87 -0.66 -0.44 12.14
N LEU A 88 -0.58 -1.72 11.77
CA LEU A 88 -0.19 -2.82 12.64
C LEU A 88 1.25 -3.21 12.37
N ARG A 89 1.96 -3.77 13.37
CA ARG A 89 3.33 -4.27 13.28
C ARG A 89 3.43 -5.59 14.02
N ILE A 90 3.86 -6.64 13.32
CA ILE A 90 4.00 -7.99 13.85
C ILE A 90 5.33 -8.62 13.39
N ASN A 91 5.78 -9.63 14.09
CA ASN A 91 6.87 -10.50 13.65
C ASN A 91 6.45 -11.31 12.40
N SER A 92 7.43 -11.79 11.64
CA SER A 92 7.19 -12.62 10.43
C SER A 92 6.53 -13.97 10.74
N ASP A 93 6.45 -14.36 12.01
CA ASP A 93 5.74 -15.55 12.51
C ASP A 93 4.35 -15.23 13.11
N GLY A 94 3.93 -13.95 13.08
CA GLY A 94 2.64 -13.49 13.58
C GLY A 94 2.63 -13.11 15.07
N THR A 95 3.73 -13.30 15.79
CA THR A 95 3.83 -12.86 17.19
C THR A 95 3.95 -11.33 17.30
N ILE A 96 3.61 -10.78 18.44
CA ILE A 96 3.68 -9.34 18.70
C ILE A 96 5.08 -8.99 19.17
N PRO A 97 5.78 -8.01 18.54
CA PRO A 97 7.07 -7.52 19.02
C PRO A 97 6.96 -6.81 20.37
N ASP A 98 7.93 -7.08 21.26
CA ASP A 98 7.97 -6.46 22.60
C ASP A 98 8.14 -4.92 22.52
N GLU A 99 8.75 -4.42 21.43
CA GLU A 99 9.00 -3.00 21.19
C GLU A 99 7.80 -2.27 20.58
N ASN A 100 6.64 -2.91 20.46
CA ASN A 100 5.43 -2.22 20.01
C ASN A 100 5.00 -1.17 21.05
N PRO A 101 4.45 -0.03 20.57
CA PRO A 101 4.11 1.09 21.47
C PRO A 101 3.00 0.78 22.49
N PHE A 102 2.20 -0.26 22.23
CA PHE A 102 1.12 -0.69 23.11
C PHE A 102 1.38 -2.14 23.55
N GLU A 103 1.40 -2.36 24.85
CA GLU A 103 1.72 -3.67 25.44
C GLU A 103 0.78 -4.78 24.92
N ASN A 104 1.35 -5.88 24.47
CA ASN A 104 0.64 -7.05 23.91
C ASN A 104 -0.33 -6.69 22.75
N SER A 105 -0.06 -5.63 22.00
CA SER A 105 -0.88 -5.18 20.89
C SER A 105 -0.08 -5.10 19.58
N PRO A 106 -0.63 -5.54 18.45
CA PRO A 106 -0.01 -5.34 17.15
C PRO A 106 -0.13 -3.89 16.66
N VAL A 107 -0.87 -3.01 17.34
CA VAL A 107 -1.08 -1.63 16.91
C VAL A 107 0.23 -0.85 16.99
N PHE A 108 0.65 -0.27 15.84
CA PHE A 108 1.81 0.61 15.73
C PHE A 108 1.42 2.08 15.74
N SER A 109 0.36 2.44 15.00
CA SER A 109 -0.29 3.77 15.05
C SER A 109 -1.80 3.62 14.84
N TYR A 110 -2.56 4.65 15.17
CA TYR A 110 -4.03 4.60 15.15
C TYR A 110 -4.65 5.92 14.70
N GLY A 111 -5.98 5.94 14.57
CA GLY A 111 -6.68 7.11 14.06
C GLY A 111 -6.59 7.27 12.55
N HIS A 112 -6.48 6.14 11.83
CA HIS A 112 -6.47 6.09 10.37
C HIS A 112 -7.86 5.78 9.82
N ARG A 113 -8.18 6.37 8.65
CA ARG A 113 -9.43 6.07 7.94
C ARG A 113 -9.29 4.89 6.99
N ASN A 114 -8.38 5.01 6.03
CA ASN A 114 -8.17 3.96 5.01
C ASN A 114 -6.79 4.14 4.35
N SER A 115 -5.74 3.74 5.04
CA SER A 115 -4.38 3.80 4.53
C SER A 115 -4.17 2.72 3.46
N GLN A 116 -3.66 3.11 2.27
CA GLN A 116 -3.58 2.27 1.08
C GLN A 116 -2.15 1.95 0.65
N GLY A 117 -1.17 2.68 1.13
CA GLY A 117 0.23 2.49 0.77
C GLY A 117 1.16 3.04 1.83
N PHE A 118 2.33 2.44 1.95
CA PHE A 118 3.42 2.98 2.75
C PHE A 118 4.76 2.39 2.31
N ASP A 119 5.83 3.13 2.59
CA ASP A 119 7.21 2.72 2.38
C ASP A 119 8.14 3.53 3.29
N TRP A 120 9.41 3.17 3.34
CA TRP A 120 10.44 3.82 4.16
C TRP A 120 11.56 4.38 3.30
N ASN A 121 12.10 5.52 3.71
CA ASN A 121 13.35 6.01 3.13
C ASN A 121 14.58 5.38 3.84
N SER A 122 15.77 5.77 3.35
CA SER A 122 17.05 5.30 3.90
C SER A 122 17.30 5.73 5.36
N GLU A 123 16.56 6.71 5.87
CA GLU A 123 16.60 7.17 7.27
C GLU A 123 15.56 6.47 8.15
N ASN A 124 14.86 5.46 7.62
CA ASN A 124 13.76 4.73 8.27
C ASN A 124 12.52 5.60 8.57
N ILE A 125 12.32 6.68 7.83
CA ILE A 125 11.11 7.49 7.92
C ILE A 125 10.02 6.78 7.10
N MET A 126 8.94 6.38 7.78
CA MET A 126 7.79 5.75 7.16
C MET A 126 6.82 6.79 6.63
N VAL A 127 6.53 6.73 5.34
CA VAL A 127 5.53 7.58 4.67
C VAL A 127 4.35 6.72 4.27
N ALA A 128 3.14 7.15 4.62
CA ALA A 128 1.91 6.46 4.27
C ALA A 128 0.94 7.37 3.52
N SER A 129 0.16 6.77 2.64
CA SER A 129 -0.95 7.41 1.93
C SER A 129 -2.29 7.00 2.53
N GLU A 130 -3.23 7.92 2.61
CA GLU A 130 -4.52 7.68 3.22
C GLU A 130 -5.65 8.37 2.46
N HIS A 131 -6.77 7.66 2.28
CA HIS A 131 -7.98 8.24 1.72
C HIS A 131 -8.73 9.05 2.77
N GLY A 132 -8.94 10.33 2.49
CA GLY A 132 -9.80 11.20 3.28
C GLY A 132 -11.29 10.92 3.11
N PRO A 133 -12.16 11.62 3.85
CA PRO A 133 -13.61 11.43 3.79
C PRO A 133 -14.18 11.86 2.45
N SER A 134 -15.19 11.10 1.99
CA SER A 134 -15.97 11.40 0.79
C SER A 134 -17.39 11.82 1.18
N GLY A 135 -18.00 12.75 0.43
CA GLY A 135 -19.38 13.16 0.63
C GLY A 135 -19.59 14.34 1.59
N GLU A 136 -20.71 14.36 2.31
CA GLU A 136 -21.20 15.54 3.05
C GLU A 136 -20.35 15.97 4.26
N LYS A 137 -19.59 15.06 4.87
CA LYS A 137 -18.82 15.31 6.09
C LYS A 137 -17.38 15.78 5.88
N GLY A 138 -16.94 15.86 4.66
CA GLY A 138 -15.58 16.24 4.33
C GLY A 138 -15.38 16.19 2.84
N ARG A 139 -14.58 17.08 2.31
CA ARG A 139 -14.28 17.10 0.90
C ARG A 139 -12.85 16.65 0.74
N ALA A 140 -12.70 15.40 0.35
CA ALA A 140 -11.39 14.81 0.08
C ALA A 140 -10.44 14.82 1.28
N HIS A 141 -9.55 15.80 1.40
CA HIS A 141 -8.49 15.80 2.41
C HIS A 141 -7.76 14.47 2.48
N ASP A 142 -7.48 13.91 1.30
CA ASP A 142 -6.60 12.74 1.21
C ASP A 142 -5.22 13.13 1.73
N GLU A 143 -4.53 12.22 2.42
CA GLU A 143 -3.38 12.54 3.24
C GLU A 143 -2.13 11.77 2.85
N ILE A 144 -0.99 12.41 3.05
CA ILE A 144 0.33 11.80 3.13
C ILE A 144 0.81 12.01 4.56
N ASN A 145 0.98 10.92 5.27
CA ASN A 145 1.32 10.90 6.67
C ASN A 145 2.75 10.39 6.91
N ILE A 146 3.49 11.01 7.82
CA ILE A 146 4.74 10.47 8.35
C ILE A 146 4.40 9.68 9.60
N ILE A 147 4.57 8.37 9.53
CA ILE A 147 4.08 7.44 10.56
C ILE A 147 5.11 7.28 11.67
N LYS A 148 4.63 7.45 12.91
CA LYS A 148 5.40 7.27 14.14
C LYS A 148 4.73 6.28 15.09
N PRO A 149 5.52 5.53 15.86
CA PRO A 149 4.97 4.58 16.81
C PRO A 149 4.11 5.28 17.88
N GLY A 150 2.97 4.69 18.20
CA GLY A 150 2.07 5.12 19.27
C GLY A 150 1.26 6.38 18.99
N GLN A 151 1.42 7.01 17.82
CA GLN A 151 0.77 8.28 17.50
C GLN A 151 -0.64 8.11 16.97
N ASN A 152 -1.48 9.13 17.21
CA ASN A 152 -2.87 9.25 16.76
C ASN A 152 -2.96 10.21 15.57
N TYR A 153 -3.48 9.74 14.44
CA TYR A 153 -3.65 10.50 13.19
C TYR A 153 -5.05 11.15 13.07
N GLY A 154 -5.85 11.02 14.11
CA GLY A 154 -7.00 11.87 14.36
C GLY A 154 -8.32 11.47 13.74
N TRP A 155 -8.37 10.58 12.74
CA TRP A 155 -9.67 10.15 12.20
C TRP A 155 -10.52 9.42 13.25
N PRO A 156 -11.82 9.72 13.42
CA PRO A 156 -12.64 10.70 12.68
C PRO A 156 -12.76 12.07 13.39
N GLU A 157 -11.99 12.34 14.43
CA GLU A 157 -12.07 13.55 15.25
C GLU A 157 -11.59 14.79 14.51
N ILE A 158 -10.59 14.63 13.65
CA ILE A 158 -10.07 15.66 12.75
C ILE A 158 -10.03 15.18 11.30
N VAL A 159 -9.98 16.12 10.36
CA VAL A 159 -9.81 15.93 8.92
C VAL A 159 -8.85 17.00 8.41
N GLY A 160 -7.71 16.58 7.85
CA GLY A 160 -6.64 17.50 7.48
C GLY A 160 -5.97 18.13 8.70
N ASP A 161 -5.56 19.40 8.60
CA ASP A 161 -4.86 20.08 9.68
C ASP A 161 -5.75 20.42 10.89
N SER A 162 -5.16 20.34 12.08
CA SER A 162 -5.79 20.68 13.35
C SER A 162 -4.80 21.38 14.29
N ASP A 163 -5.31 22.27 15.12
CA ASP A 163 -4.53 22.88 16.22
C ASP A 163 -4.53 22.00 17.48
N ASP A 164 -5.24 20.87 17.49
CA ASP A 164 -5.27 19.93 18.61
C ASP A 164 -4.00 19.06 18.64
N LEU A 165 -3.14 19.34 19.60
CA LEU A 165 -1.85 18.68 19.79
C LEU A 165 -1.95 17.20 20.19
N GLN A 166 -3.14 16.67 20.41
CA GLN A 166 -3.35 15.24 20.66
C GLN A 166 -3.25 14.42 19.37
N PHE A 167 -3.32 15.07 18.21
CA PHE A 167 -3.28 14.44 16.90
C PHE A 167 -2.04 14.85 16.11
N ILE A 168 -1.60 13.95 15.24
CA ILE A 168 -0.54 14.25 14.26
C ILE A 168 -1.21 14.74 12.97
N ASN A 169 -0.86 15.94 12.56
CA ASN A 169 -1.29 16.49 11.28
C ASN A 169 -0.63 15.77 10.11
N PRO A 170 -1.31 15.63 8.96
CA PRO A 170 -0.69 15.11 7.75
C PRO A 170 0.50 15.98 7.33
N ALA A 171 1.55 15.33 6.79
CA ALA A 171 2.69 16.06 6.20
C ALA A 171 2.28 16.82 4.92
N LEU A 172 1.24 16.31 4.24
CA LEU A 172 0.60 16.94 3.09
C LEU A 172 -0.82 16.42 2.97
N HIS A 173 -1.79 17.27 2.64
CA HIS A 173 -3.15 16.87 2.31
C HIS A 173 -3.70 17.53 1.04
N SER A 174 -4.72 16.93 0.46
CA SER A 174 -5.27 17.35 -0.84
C SER A 174 -6.19 18.57 -0.77
N GLY A 175 -6.56 19.03 0.41
CA GLY A 175 -7.64 19.99 0.58
C GLY A 175 -8.96 19.44 0.01
N ASP A 176 -9.71 20.26 -0.68
CA ASP A 176 -11.01 19.90 -1.28
C ASP A 176 -10.92 19.04 -2.57
N VAL A 177 -9.71 18.67 -3.00
CA VAL A 177 -9.48 17.89 -4.22
C VAL A 177 -9.24 16.42 -3.88
N THR A 178 -9.92 15.52 -4.56
CA THR A 178 -9.73 14.08 -4.35
C THR A 178 -8.57 13.55 -5.21
N TRP A 179 -7.54 13.00 -4.54
CA TRP A 179 -6.46 12.23 -5.17
C TRP A 179 -6.75 10.73 -5.17
N ALA A 180 -7.38 10.24 -4.10
CA ALA A 180 -7.48 8.81 -3.75
C ALA A 180 -6.09 8.14 -3.84
N PRO A 181 -5.12 8.54 -2.99
CA PRO A 181 -3.76 8.04 -3.03
C PRO A 181 -3.74 6.56 -2.68
N SER A 182 -2.84 5.80 -3.31
CA SER A 182 -2.79 4.35 -3.15
C SER A 182 -1.36 3.90 -2.84
N GLY A 183 -0.70 3.13 -3.69
CA GLY A 183 0.65 2.65 -3.38
C GLY A 183 1.66 3.77 -3.17
N VAL A 184 2.54 3.57 -2.21
CA VAL A 184 3.73 4.41 -1.96
C VAL A 184 4.95 3.56 -2.27
N MET A 185 5.97 4.17 -2.85
CA MET A 185 7.27 3.58 -3.15
C MET A 185 8.36 4.61 -2.87
N TYR A 186 9.39 4.22 -2.14
CA TYR A 186 10.64 4.97 -2.07
C TYR A 186 11.60 4.43 -3.15
N TYR A 187 12.28 5.33 -3.85
CA TYR A 187 13.21 4.97 -4.91
C TYR A 187 14.64 5.25 -4.47
N ASP A 188 15.45 4.20 -4.30
CA ASP A 188 16.82 4.27 -3.81
C ASP A 188 17.89 3.97 -4.87
N SER A 189 17.48 3.66 -6.11
CA SER A 189 18.39 3.27 -7.18
C SER A 189 19.05 4.48 -7.86
N GLU A 190 20.30 4.29 -8.29
CA GLU A 190 21.04 5.24 -9.14
C GLU A 190 20.64 5.19 -10.63
N LYS A 191 19.74 4.28 -11.01
CA LYS A 191 19.41 4.07 -12.43
C LYS A 191 18.67 5.25 -13.05
N ILE A 192 17.85 5.94 -12.26
CA ILE A 192 17.20 7.21 -12.63
C ILE A 192 17.64 8.24 -11.58
N PRO A 193 18.78 8.93 -11.80
CA PRO A 193 19.40 9.76 -10.76
C PRO A 193 18.50 10.90 -10.26
N GLU A 194 17.66 11.47 -11.11
CA GLU A 194 16.73 12.55 -10.77
C GLU A 194 15.61 12.10 -9.82
N TRP A 195 15.37 10.79 -9.74
CA TRP A 195 14.33 10.17 -8.94
C TRP A 195 14.87 9.57 -7.64
N LYS A 196 16.17 9.44 -7.54
CA LYS A 196 16.80 8.90 -6.34
C LYS A 196 16.39 9.69 -5.10
N ASP A 197 16.20 8.96 -4.02
CA ASP A 197 15.82 9.48 -2.70
C ASP A 197 14.47 10.21 -2.68
N LYS A 198 13.56 9.87 -3.62
CA LYS A 198 12.20 10.40 -3.68
C LYS A 198 11.16 9.35 -3.33
N PHE A 199 10.05 9.80 -2.75
CA PHE A 199 8.85 8.98 -2.64
C PHE A 199 7.94 9.19 -3.84
N PHE A 200 7.31 8.12 -4.28
CA PHE A 200 6.32 8.12 -5.34
C PHE A 200 5.00 7.62 -4.80
N VAL A 201 3.96 8.43 -4.90
CA VAL A 201 2.60 8.09 -4.45
C VAL A 201 1.70 7.98 -5.67
N ALA A 202 1.19 6.78 -5.91
CA ALA A 202 0.20 6.52 -6.94
C ALA A 202 -1.15 7.11 -6.55
N THR A 203 -1.90 7.66 -7.50
CA THR A 203 -3.25 8.16 -7.25
C THR A 203 -4.27 7.52 -8.16
N LEU A 204 -5.42 7.13 -7.59
CA LEU A 204 -6.50 6.52 -8.35
C LEU A 204 -7.40 7.56 -9.00
N ARG A 205 -7.99 8.44 -8.20
CA ARG A 205 -8.88 9.48 -8.70
C ARG A 205 -8.10 10.64 -9.31
N GLY A 206 -6.95 10.95 -8.74
CA GLY A 206 -6.05 11.98 -9.24
C GLY A 206 -5.43 11.66 -10.61
N ALA A 207 -5.38 10.37 -10.98
CA ALA A 207 -4.85 9.88 -12.26
C ALA A 207 -3.44 10.39 -12.57
N HIS A 208 -2.59 10.47 -11.53
CA HIS A 208 -1.18 10.88 -11.64
C HIS A 208 -0.34 10.18 -10.57
N VAL A 209 0.95 10.30 -10.65
CA VAL A 209 1.88 9.98 -9.57
C VAL A 209 2.36 11.28 -8.94
N MET A 210 2.37 11.35 -7.62
CA MET A 210 3.05 12.42 -6.89
C MET A 210 4.47 11.96 -6.58
N MET A 211 5.45 12.72 -7.02
CA MET A 211 6.84 12.59 -6.63
C MET A 211 7.12 13.58 -5.49
N LEU A 212 7.52 13.05 -4.33
CA LEU A 212 7.72 13.83 -3.11
C LEU A 212 9.20 13.86 -2.74
N ASN A 213 9.71 15.06 -2.42
CA ASN A 213 10.94 15.22 -1.70
C ASN A 213 10.62 15.40 -0.21
N ILE A 214 11.14 14.51 0.63
CA ILE A 214 10.93 14.55 2.08
C ILE A 214 12.28 14.68 2.76
N GLU A 215 12.43 15.67 3.63
CA GLU A 215 13.60 15.90 4.47
C GLU A 215 13.17 15.89 5.93
N GLY A 216 13.72 14.96 6.71
CA GLY A 216 13.22 14.70 8.04
C GLY A 216 11.72 14.36 8.00
N GLU A 217 10.90 15.14 8.69
CA GLU A 217 9.45 14.93 8.79
C GLU A 217 8.64 15.91 7.93
N GLN A 218 9.24 16.52 6.93
CA GLN A 218 8.60 17.56 6.13
C GLN A 218 8.61 17.23 4.65
N VAL A 219 7.49 17.46 3.98
CA VAL A 219 7.40 17.44 2.52
C VAL A 219 7.94 18.77 2.01
N ILE A 220 9.15 18.74 1.42
CA ILE A 220 9.82 19.94 0.87
C ILE A 220 9.25 20.30 -0.50
N SER A 221 8.90 19.30 -1.30
CA SER A 221 8.25 19.51 -2.60
C SER A 221 7.38 18.33 -2.98
N ALA A 222 6.32 18.62 -3.74
CA ALA A 222 5.43 17.64 -4.34
C ALA A 222 5.21 17.99 -5.81
N GLU A 223 5.56 17.07 -6.70
CA GLU A 223 5.43 17.24 -8.15
C GLU A 223 4.50 16.17 -8.71
N LYS A 224 3.61 16.56 -9.63
CA LYS A 224 2.76 15.63 -10.36
C LYS A 224 3.44 15.17 -11.64
N ILE A 225 3.60 13.88 -11.78
CA ILE A 225 4.12 13.24 -12.99
C ILE A 225 3.10 12.25 -13.55
N PHE A 226 3.18 11.93 -14.84
CA PHE A 226 2.25 11.02 -15.55
C PHE A 226 0.77 11.43 -15.43
N GLY A 227 0.48 12.72 -15.41
CA GLY A 227 -0.89 13.23 -15.27
C GLY A 227 -1.80 12.81 -16.42
N ASP A 228 -2.94 12.19 -16.09
CA ASP A 228 -4.02 11.74 -16.99
C ASP A 228 -3.61 10.75 -18.11
N GLU A 229 -2.34 10.43 -18.25
CA GLU A 229 -1.83 9.62 -19.37
C GLU A 229 -2.18 8.13 -19.24
N TYR A 230 -2.17 7.62 -18.01
CA TYR A 230 -2.38 6.19 -17.72
C TYR A 230 -3.65 5.91 -16.92
N GLY A 231 -4.44 6.95 -16.64
CA GLY A 231 -5.65 6.85 -15.81
C GLY A 231 -5.33 6.56 -14.34
N ARG A 232 -6.11 5.70 -13.73
CA ARG A 232 -5.96 5.34 -12.31
C ARG A 232 -4.69 4.52 -12.10
N ILE A 233 -3.81 4.98 -11.23
CA ILE A 233 -2.56 4.30 -10.92
C ILE A 233 -2.68 3.68 -9.52
N ARG A 234 -2.39 2.36 -9.41
CA ARG A 234 -2.56 1.59 -8.17
C ARG A 234 -1.27 1.50 -7.38
N GLN A 235 -0.14 1.26 -8.04
CA GLN A 235 1.13 0.96 -7.37
C GLN A 235 2.31 1.28 -8.27
N LEU A 236 3.42 1.66 -7.64
CA LEU A 236 4.76 1.62 -8.22
C LEU A 236 5.62 0.67 -7.40
N VAL A 237 6.50 -0.06 -8.07
CA VAL A 237 7.44 -0.97 -7.43
C VAL A 237 8.78 -0.86 -8.12
N GLN A 238 9.84 -0.72 -7.35
CA GLN A 238 11.22 -0.78 -7.84
C GLN A 238 11.65 -2.25 -7.98
N SER A 239 12.25 -2.58 -9.12
CA SER A 239 12.90 -3.88 -9.31
C SER A 239 14.30 -3.89 -8.69
N PRO A 240 14.90 -5.07 -8.48
CA PRO A 240 16.29 -5.17 -8.02
C PRO A 240 17.30 -4.46 -8.93
N ASP A 241 16.98 -4.35 -10.24
CA ASP A 241 17.82 -3.66 -11.23
C ASP A 241 17.57 -2.15 -11.29
N GLY A 242 16.68 -1.62 -10.43
CA GLY A 242 16.34 -0.20 -10.35
C GLY A 242 15.34 0.28 -11.40
N ASP A 243 14.73 -0.61 -12.19
CA ASP A 243 13.57 -0.24 -13.00
C ASP A 243 12.34 -0.05 -12.11
N ILE A 244 11.38 0.73 -12.58
CA ILE A 244 10.12 0.92 -11.88
C ILE A 244 9.00 0.25 -12.68
N PHE A 245 8.20 -0.55 -12.00
CA PHE A 245 6.96 -1.09 -12.55
C PHE A 245 5.78 -0.30 -12.00
N MET A 246 4.99 0.28 -12.89
CA MET A 246 3.77 1.01 -12.56
C MET A 246 2.54 0.20 -12.96
N LEU A 247 1.65 -0.03 -11.99
CA LEU A 247 0.43 -0.80 -12.17
C LEU A 247 -0.78 0.13 -12.19
N THR A 248 -1.64 -0.05 -13.18
CA THR A 248 -2.90 0.73 -13.29
C THR A 248 -4.08 0.02 -12.65
N SER A 249 -5.23 0.70 -12.55
CA SER A 249 -6.51 0.19 -12.03
C SER A 249 -7.68 0.75 -12.83
N ASN A 250 -7.70 0.40 -14.14
CA ASN A 250 -8.65 0.86 -15.14
C ASN A 250 -9.59 -0.27 -15.63
N GLY A 251 -9.70 -1.36 -14.86
CA GLY A 251 -10.53 -2.51 -15.18
C GLY A 251 -9.97 -3.34 -16.34
N GLU A 252 -10.72 -3.52 -17.40
CA GLU A 252 -10.28 -4.34 -18.55
C GLU A 252 -9.09 -3.74 -19.31
N ASN A 253 -8.74 -2.48 -19.06
CA ASN A 253 -7.61 -1.78 -19.66
C ASN A 253 -6.42 -1.66 -18.72
N ASP A 254 -6.31 -2.50 -17.71
CA ASP A 254 -5.18 -2.50 -16.79
C ASP A 254 -3.88 -2.81 -17.50
N LYS A 255 -2.82 -2.13 -17.02
CA LYS A 255 -1.48 -2.24 -17.58
C LYS A 255 -0.45 -2.42 -16.47
N ILE A 256 0.62 -3.12 -16.79
CA ILE A 256 1.89 -3.07 -16.09
C ILE A 256 2.87 -2.37 -17.02
N LEU A 257 3.37 -1.23 -16.61
CA LEU A 257 4.28 -0.38 -17.37
C LEU A 257 5.65 -0.43 -16.72
N GLN A 258 6.68 -0.69 -17.51
CA GLN A 258 8.06 -0.63 -17.05
C GLN A 258 8.63 0.75 -17.41
N ILE A 259 9.20 1.42 -16.42
CA ILE A 259 9.91 2.69 -16.55
C ILE A 259 11.38 2.37 -16.31
N THR A 260 12.18 2.63 -17.32
CA THR A 260 13.64 2.48 -17.30
C THR A 260 14.29 3.83 -17.57
N ASP A 261 15.60 3.92 -17.77
CA ASP A 261 16.32 5.17 -17.99
C ASP A 261 15.61 6.12 -18.96
N LEU A 262 15.29 7.33 -18.48
CA LEU A 262 14.59 8.37 -19.24
C LEU A 262 15.46 9.04 -20.32
N GLN A 263 16.77 8.82 -20.31
CA GLN A 263 17.70 9.53 -21.18
C GLN A 263 17.87 8.89 -22.57
N THR A 264 17.46 7.64 -22.78
CA THR A 264 17.84 6.88 -23.97
C THR A 264 16.73 6.35 -24.84
N THR A 265 15.45 6.43 -24.43
CA THR A 265 14.38 5.87 -25.28
C THR A 265 13.13 6.77 -25.25
N PRO A 266 12.67 7.29 -26.41
CA PRO A 266 11.32 7.80 -26.49
C PRO A 266 10.37 6.66 -26.09
N LEU A 267 9.37 6.95 -25.24
CA LEU A 267 8.32 6.03 -24.85
C LEU A 267 7.70 5.38 -26.11
N THR A 268 8.28 4.29 -26.57
CA THR A 268 7.61 3.41 -27.51
C THR A 268 6.60 2.63 -26.70
N VAL A 269 5.35 3.03 -26.75
CA VAL A 269 4.20 2.21 -26.34
C VAL A 269 4.25 0.96 -27.20
N GLY A 270 5.00 -0.02 -26.75
CA GLY A 270 5.01 -1.33 -27.36
C GLY A 270 3.68 -2.01 -27.04
N THR A 271 2.74 -1.94 -28.00
CA THR A 271 1.68 -2.93 -28.07
C THR A 271 2.35 -4.27 -28.41
N LYS A 272 2.89 -4.96 -27.41
CA LYS A 272 3.22 -6.36 -27.56
C LYS A 272 1.90 -7.12 -27.70
N GLN A 273 1.66 -7.64 -28.91
CA GLN A 273 0.71 -8.72 -29.11
C GLN A 273 0.99 -9.80 -28.07
N THR A 274 -0.08 -10.32 -27.49
CA THR A 274 -0.07 -11.38 -26.49
C THR A 274 0.66 -12.62 -27.02
N GLU A 275 1.96 -12.70 -26.75
CA GLU A 275 2.65 -13.98 -26.72
C GLU A 275 2.21 -14.70 -25.42
N PRO A 276 2.01 -16.00 -25.43
CA PRO A 276 1.63 -16.73 -24.22
C PRO A 276 2.76 -16.59 -23.18
N PHE A 277 2.38 -16.17 -21.98
CA PHE A 277 3.28 -16.03 -20.84
C PHE A 277 4.11 -17.31 -20.65
N THR A 278 5.43 -17.18 -20.72
CA THR A 278 6.34 -18.24 -20.28
C THR A 278 6.52 -18.14 -18.77
N THR A 279 6.73 -19.26 -18.12
CA THR A 279 6.80 -19.46 -16.66
C THR A 279 7.77 -18.54 -15.90
N ASP A 280 8.74 -17.95 -16.59
CA ASP A 280 9.79 -17.14 -15.95
C ASP A 280 9.34 -15.74 -15.47
N LEU A 281 8.22 -15.23 -15.98
CA LEU A 281 7.70 -13.90 -15.57
C LEU A 281 6.91 -13.93 -14.24
N TRP A 282 6.55 -15.11 -13.75
CA TRP A 282 5.77 -15.25 -12.52
C TRP A 282 6.57 -14.96 -11.26
N VAL A 283 7.86 -15.16 -11.28
CA VAL A 283 8.75 -14.96 -10.13
C VAL A 283 8.81 -13.48 -9.70
N TYR A 284 8.67 -12.55 -10.65
CA TYR A 284 8.72 -11.11 -10.37
C TYR A 284 7.36 -10.48 -10.01
N ALA A 285 6.25 -11.10 -10.44
CA ALA A 285 4.90 -10.60 -10.15
C ALA A 285 4.46 -10.88 -8.71
N VAL A 286 5.11 -11.82 -8.03
CA VAL A 286 4.74 -12.30 -6.69
C VAL A 286 5.15 -11.36 -5.56
N THR A 287 6.09 -10.44 -5.81
CA THR A 287 6.46 -9.41 -4.83
C THR A 287 5.44 -8.28 -4.69
N VAL A 288 4.40 -8.25 -5.54
CA VAL A 288 3.38 -7.19 -5.53
C VAL A 288 2.03 -7.79 -5.16
N GLY A 289 1.73 -7.79 -3.87
CA GLY A 289 0.48 -8.34 -3.34
C GLY A 289 -0.77 -7.62 -3.79
N ILE A 290 -1.30 -7.92 -4.99
CA ILE A 290 -2.71 -7.61 -5.38
C ILE A 290 -3.19 -8.37 -6.65
N ILE A 291 -2.44 -9.29 -7.26
CA ILE A 291 -2.88 -9.88 -8.54
C ILE A 291 -3.66 -11.20 -8.39
N VAL A 292 -3.86 -11.75 -7.21
CA VAL A 292 -4.46 -13.09 -7.05
C VAL A 292 -5.97 -13.13 -7.32
N SER A 293 -6.72 -12.05 -7.10
CA SER A 293 -8.17 -12.05 -7.34
C SER A 293 -8.58 -11.99 -8.82
N VAL A 294 -7.74 -11.44 -9.71
CA VAL A 294 -8.04 -11.33 -11.15
C VAL A 294 -7.53 -12.54 -11.93
N GLY A 295 -6.39 -13.13 -11.55
CA GLY A 295 -5.80 -14.28 -12.23
C GLY A 295 -6.63 -15.56 -12.11
N ILE A 296 -7.30 -15.80 -10.98
CA ILE A 296 -8.11 -17.01 -10.75
C ILE A 296 -9.41 -16.99 -11.57
N ILE A 297 -9.99 -15.82 -11.81
CA ILE A 297 -11.22 -15.70 -12.62
C ILE A 297 -10.91 -15.88 -14.12
N ALA A 298 -9.77 -15.40 -14.60
CA ALA A 298 -9.34 -15.59 -15.99
C ALA A 298 -9.01 -17.06 -16.29
N TYR A 299 -8.36 -17.77 -15.39
CA TYR A 299 -7.99 -19.17 -15.57
C TYR A 299 -9.23 -20.12 -15.66
N LYS A 300 -10.32 -19.81 -14.95
CA LYS A 300 -11.56 -20.60 -15.04
C LYS A 300 -12.36 -20.35 -16.32
N LYS A 301 -12.16 -19.23 -17.00
CA LYS A 301 -12.87 -18.87 -18.24
C LYS A 301 -12.24 -19.45 -19.51
N LEU A 302 -10.97 -19.85 -19.44
CA LEU A 302 -10.23 -20.42 -20.59
C LEU A 302 -10.28 -21.95 -20.67
N ARG A 303 -11.01 -22.63 -19.75
CA ARG A 303 -11.20 -24.09 -19.75
C ARG A 303 -12.64 -24.54 -20.06
N LYS A 304 -13.41 -23.73 -20.78
CA LYS A 304 -14.66 -24.18 -21.39
C LYS A 304 -14.60 -24.08 -22.91
#